data_8dc4eaeb2349473b2afc4d2c9ff6ad18
#
_entry.id   8dc4eaeb2349473b2afc4d2c9ff6ad18
#
_cell.length_a   1.000
_cell.length_b   1.000
_cell.length_c   1.000
_cell.angle_alpha   90.00
_cell.angle_beta   90.00
_cell.angle_gamma   90.00
#
_symmetry.space_group_name_H-M   'P 1'
#
loop_
_entity.id
_entity.type
_entity.pdbx_description
1 polymer ?
#
loop_
_entity_poly.entity_id
_entity_poly.type
_entity_poly.pdbx_seq_one_letter_code
_entity_poly.pdbx_strand_id
1 'polypeptide(L)'
;MANKVAQEAFNHLIGDLRATHGDNLACVVLYGSAASGDFVQIESDYNLLIALERITPEDLRLAQAPMREWQRLGHPLPVYFTFAELHDAADVFPIEFYQMERARVVLYGRDPFETVRISDENLRHQTEYELRSKLIQLRRLYIPASASVSSLRDLMSDSLSSFATLFAPVLMLHGEEPPVLKREIVRACARLLGLDGAVFERVFELREAGDAASLDEREADELFAGYIAQVERVIEAVDALEVSG
;
A
#
# COMPACT_ATOMS: atom_id res chain seq x y z
N MET A 1 12.39 -20.37 -13.97
CA MET A 1 12.97 -19.47 -15.00
C MET A 1 12.72 -18.00 -14.65
N ALA A 2 11.54 -17.57 -14.24
CA ALA A 2 11.25 -16.17 -13.87
C ALA A 2 12.16 -15.63 -12.75
N ASN A 3 12.43 -16.40 -11.71
CA ASN A 3 13.29 -15.99 -10.60
C ASN A 3 14.75 -15.71 -11.04
N LYS A 4 15.26 -16.43 -12.06
CA LYS A 4 16.62 -16.22 -12.57
C LYS A 4 16.74 -14.92 -13.38
N VAL A 5 15.74 -14.60 -14.19
CA VAL A 5 15.69 -13.36 -14.98
C VAL A 5 15.58 -12.13 -14.08
N ALA A 6 14.72 -12.20 -13.05
CA ALA A 6 14.62 -11.15 -12.05
C ALA A 6 15.93 -10.92 -11.29
N GLN A 7 16.62 -12.00 -10.89
CA GLN A 7 17.91 -11.91 -10.20
C GLN A 7 18.99 -11.29 -11.08
N GLU A 8 19.01 -11.62 -12.38
CA GLU A 8 19.93 -11.01 -13.35
C GLU A 8 19.66 -9.50 -13.50
N ALA A 9 18.38 -9.09 -13.55
CA ALA A 9 17.99 -7.67 -13.63
C ALA A 9 18.42 -6.91 -12.36
N PHE A 10 18.21 -7.48 -11.16
CA PHE A 10 18.68 -6.86 -9.91
C PHE A 10 20.22 -6.76 -9.86
N ASN A 11 20.92 -7.79 -10.24
CA ASN A 11 22.38 -7.77 -10.24
C ASN A 11 22.93 -6.71 -11.21
N HIS A 12 22.31 -6.55 -12.38
CA HIS A 12 22.68 -5.53 -13.36
C HIS A 12 22.42 -4.13 -12.78
N LEU A 13 21.23 -3.90 -12.26
CA LEU A 13 20.88 -2.61 -11.65
C LEU A 13 21.82 -2.23 -10.49
N ILE A 14 22.14 -3.19 -9.60
CA ILE A 14 23.05 -2.96 -8.47
C ILE A 14 24.47 -2.65 -9.00
N GLY A 15 24.91 -3.35 -10.04
CA GLY A 15 26.18 -3.08 -10.70
C GLY A 15 26.26 -1.65 -11.23
N ASP A 16 25.23 -1.20 -11.93
CA ASP A 16 25.13 0.15 -12.47
C ASP A 16 25.07 1.21 -11.38
N LEU A 17 24.27 0.99 -10.33
CA LEU A 17 24.16 1.91 -9.20
C LEU A 17 25.50 2.04 -8.45
N ARG A 18 26.21 0.94 -8.26
CA ARG A 18 27.55 0.96 -7.65
C ARG A 18 28.58 1.69 -8.51
N ALA A 19 28.54 1.50 -9.83
CA ALA A 19 29.41 2.21 -10.76
C ALA A 19 29.09 3.72 -10.77
N THR A 20 27.83 4.09 -10.58
CA THR A 20 27.34 5.45 -10.64
C THR A 20 27.57 6.22 -9.34
N HIS A 21 27.26 5.63 -8.19
CA HIS A 21 27.27 6.29 -6.89
C HIS A 21 28.50 5.93 -6.02
N GLY A 22 29.21 4.85 -6.35
CA GLY A 22 30.38 4.40 -5.57
C GLY A 22 30.05 4.24 -4.09
N ASP A 23 30.85 4.85 -3.24
CA ASP A 23 30.70 4.80 -1.77
C ASP A 23 29.48 5.57 -1.25
N ASN A 24 28.82 6.38 -2.10
CA ASN A 24 27.57 7.05 -1.75
C ASN A 24 26.35 6.12 -1.76
N LEU A 25 26.44 4.93 -2.41
CA LEU A 25 25.39 3.92 -2.38
C LEU A 25 25.42 3.13 -1.08
N ALA A 26 24.46 3.36 -0.19
CA ALA A 26 24.39 2.72 1.12
C ALA A 26 23.63 1.39 1.10
N CYS A 27 22.46 1.33 0.45
CA CYS A 27 21.73 0.07 0.25
C CYS A 27 20.74 0.11 -0.92
N VAL A 28 20.30 -1.10 -1.34
CA VAL A 28 19.17 -1.33 -2.25
C VAL A 28 18.28 -2.39 -1.62
N VAL A 29 17.01 -2.07 -1.44
CA VAL A 29 16.02 -2.94 -0.80
C VAL A 29 14.84 -3.14 -1.74
N LEU A 30 14.47 -4.39 -2.01
CA LEU A 30 13.21 -4.77 -2.63
C LEU A 30 12.15 -4.83 -1.55
N TYR A 31 10.97 -4.24 -1.78
CA TYR A 31 9.87 -4.28 -0.82
C TYR A 31 8.51 -4.55 -1.49
N GLY A 32 7.50 -4.79 -0.65
CA GLY A 32 6.13 -5.04 -1.09
C GLY A 32 5.87 -6.47 -1.54
N SER A 33 4.84 -6.69 -2.37
CA SER A 33 4.35 -8.02 -2.75
C SER A 33 5.42 -8.92 -3.39
N ALA A 34 6.36 -8.33 -4.14
CA ALA A 34 7.45 -9.08 -4.75
C ALA A 34 8.48 -9.59 -3.72
N ALA A 35 8.55 -8.98 -2.53
CA ALA A 35 9.46 -9.38 -1.45
C ALA A 35 8.83 -10.41 -0.50
N SER A 36 7.50 -10.51 -0.41
CA SER A 36 6.79 -11.42 0.51
C SER A 36 6.87 -12.91 0.12
N GLY A 37 7.50 -13.24 -1.02
CA GLY A 37 7.61 -14.62 -1.48
C GLY A 37 6.37 -15.17 -2.18
N ASP A 38 5.28 -14.44 -2.18
CA ASP A 38 4.05 -14.74 -2.91
C ASP A 38 4.22 -14.38 -4.40
N PHE A 39 5.19 -15.01 -5.05
CA PHE A 39 5.35 -14.93 -6.50
C PHE A 39 4.17 -15.59 -7.21
N VAL A 40 2.98 -15.04 -7.04
CA VAL A 40 1.84 -15.34 -7.90
C VAL A 40 1.88 -14.36 -9.06
N GLN A 41 2.56 -14.80 -10.11
CA GLN A 41 2.53 -14.25 -11.49
C GLN A 41 3.41 -13.03 -11.84
N ILE A 42 4.01 -13.17 -12.93
CA ILE A 42 4.73 -12.50 -14.02
C ILE A 42 4.45 -10.97 -14.21
N GLU A 43 3.58 -10.34 -13.42
CA GLU A 43 3.15 -8.94 -13.58
C GLU A 43 3.31 -8.07 -12.32
N SER A 44 4.03 -8.53 -11.29
CA SER A 44 4.24 -7.68 -10.12
C SER A 44 5.37 -6.70 -10.36
N ASP A 45 5.08 -5.42 -10.20
CA ASP A 45 6.09 -4.35 -10.20
C ASP A 45 7.10 -4.57 -9.07
N TYR A 46 8.39 -4.41 -9.37
CA TYR A 46 9.42 -4.46 -8.34
C TYR A 46 9.60 -3.07 -7.72
N ASN A 47 9.08 -2.90 -6.52
CA ASN A 47 9.27 -1.68 -5.75
C ASN A 47 10.62 -1.72 -5.05
N LEU A 48 11.45 -0.72 -5.30
CA LEU A 48 12.77 -0.60 -4.71
C LEU A 48 12.89 0.67 -3.87
N LEU A 49 13.60 0.52 -2.76
CA LEU A 49 14.15 1.62 -1.99
C LEU A 49 15.67 1.64 -2.19
N ILE A 50 16.21 2.79 -2.57
CA ILE A 50 17.64 3.04 -2.69
C ILE A 50 18.02 4.04 -1.61
N ALA A 51 18.93 3.67 -0.73
CA ALA A 51 19.50 4.62 0.21
C ALA A 51 20.89 5.06 -0.24
N LEU A 52 21.12 6.36 -0.17
CA LEU A 52 22.42 7.00 -0.38
C LEU A 52 22.92 7.58 0.96
N GLU A 53 24.21 7.74 1.12
CA GLU A 53 24.77 8.44 2.29
C GLU A 53 24.42 9.95 2.27
N ARG A 54 24.27 10.52 1.05
CA ARG A 54 23.74 11.88 0.82
C ARG A 54 22.97 11.92 -0.48
N ILE A 55 21.99 12.84 -0.58
CA ILE A 55 21.22 13.08 -1.80
C ILE A 55 21.35 14.53 -2.23
N THR A 56 21.89 14.75 -3.42
CA THR A 56 21.94 16.04 -4.08
C THR A 56 21.27 15.94 -5.46
N PRO A 57 20.89 17.05 -6.10
CA PRO A 57 20.39 17.01 -7.48
C PRO A 57 21.37 16.37 -8.47
N GLU A 58 22.68 16.41 -8.18
CA GLU A 58 23.70 15.76 -9.00
C GLU A 58 23.67 14.25 -8.82
N ASP A 59 23.57 13.76 -7.58
CA ASP A 59 23.44 12.32 -7.29
C ASP A 59 22.20 11.74 -8.00
N LEU A 60 21.05 12.42 -7.96
CA LEU A 60 19.85 12.01 -8.68
C LEU A 60 20.01 12.05 -10.20
N ARG A 61 20.76 13.02 -10.73
CA ARG A 61 21.06 13.12 -12.16
C ARG A 61 21.93 11.96 -12.63
N LEU A 62 22.90 11.56 -11.83
CA LEU A 62 23.75 10.40 -12.11
C LEU A 62 22.93 9.10 -12.20
N ALA A 63 21.86 8.96 -11.41
CA ALA A 63 20.96 7.81 -11.46
C ALA A 63 20.14 7.71 -12.76
N GLN A 64 20.10 8.74 -13.61
CA GLN A 64 19.23 8.78 -14.79
C GLN A 64 19.43 7.60 -15.75
N ALA A 65 20.66 7.17 -15.99
CA ALA A 65 20.94 6.08 -16.92
C ALA A 65 20.46 4.73 -16.40
N PRO A 66 20.84 4.27 -15.18
CA PRO A 66 20.31 3.03 -14.62
C PRO A 66 18.79 3.05 -14.41
N MET A 67 18.21 4.20 -14.06
CA MET A 67 16.74 4.30 -13.88
C MET A 67 15.98 4.22 -15.21
N ARG A 68 16.54 4.75 -16.30
CA ARG A 68 15.94 4.59 -17.63
C ARG A 68 15.90 3.14 -18.08
N GLU A 69 16.96 2.39 -17.84
CA GLU A 69 17.00 0.97 -18.16
C GLU A 69 16.03 0.16 -17.30
N TRP A 70 15.96 0.46 -16.00
CA TRP A 70 15.00 -0.13 -15.07
C TRP A 70 13.54 0.08 -15.50
N GLN A 71 13.19 1.31 -15.89
CA GLN A 71 11.85 1.62 -16.40
C GLN A 71 11.53 0.93 -17.73
N ARG A 72 12.54 0.70 -18.62
CA ARG A 72 12.34 -0.05 -19.86
C ARG A 72 11.98 -1.51 -19.65
N LEU A 73 12.33 -2.06 -18.47
CA LEU A 73 11.91 -3.40 -18.05
C LEU A 73 10.48 -3.41 -17.49
N GLY A 74 9.80 -2.26 -17.43
CA GLY A 74 8.42 -2.12 -16.98
C GLY A 74 8.27 -1.82 -15.49
N HIS A 75 9.36 -1.55 -14.76
CA HIS A 75 9.32 -1.35 -13.32
C HIS A 75 9.20 0.13 -12.94
N PRO A 76 8.55 0.46 -11.80
CA PRO A 76 8.45 1.83 -11.29
C PRO A 76 9.80 2.38 -10.87
N LEU A 77 9.92 3.71 -10.85
CA LEU A 77 11.09 4.36 -10.29
C LEU A 77 11.21 4.05 -8.79
N PRO A 78 12.41 3.69 -8.31
CA PRO A 78 12.68 3.54 -6.89
C PRO A 78 12.45 4.82 -6.10
N VAL A 79 12.13 4.66 -4.81
CA VAL A 79 12.19 5.77 -3.86
C VAL A 79 13.62 5.92 -3.35
N TYR A 80 14.07 7.18 -3.20
CA TYR A 80 15.41 7.51 -2.72
C TYR A 80 15.34 8.15 -1.35
N PHE A 81 16.15 7.67 -0.42
CA PHE A 81 16.29 8.22 0.93
C PHE A 81 17.76 8.23 1.35
N THR A 82 18.11 9.02 2.33
CA THR A 82 19.27 8.79 3.17
C THR A 82 18.86 7.98 4.41
N PHE A 83 19.83 7.37 5.11
CA PHE A 83 19.51 6.69 6.38
C PHE A 83 18.96 7.65 7.44
N ALA A 84 19.43 8.90 7.45
CA ALA A 84 18.90 9.93 8.35
C ALA A 84 17.43 10.24 8.04
N GLU A 85 17.10 10.45 6.77
CA GLU A 85 15.70 10.69 6.36
C GLU A 85 14.78 9.50 6.68
N LEU A 86 15.24 8.25 6.49
CA LEU A 86 14.44 7.07 6.86
C LEU A 86 14.15 7.02 8.37
N HIS A 87 15.14 7.39 9.19
CA HIS A 87 14.95 7.47 10.63
C HIS A 87 13.99 8.60 11.02
N ASP A 88 14.21 9.79 10.45
CA ASP A 88 13.47 11.00 10.82
C ASP A 88 12.06 11.02 10.25
N ALA A 89 11.80 10.29 9.13
CA ALA A 89 10.50 10.24 8.49
C ALA A 89 9.60 9.08 8.98
N ALA A 90 10.04 8.27 9.92
CA ALA A 90 9.27 7.15 10.45
C ALA A 90 7.99 7.58 11.21
N ASP A 91 7.95 8.82 11.69
CA ASP A 91 6.79 9.44 12.29
C ASP A 91 5.78 9.99 11.27
N VAL A 92 6.25 10.31 10.05
CA VAL A 92 5.44 10.92 8.98
C VAL A 92 4.85 9.88 8.04
N PHE A 93 5.59 8.79 7.77
CA PHE A 93 5.22 7.71 6.85
C PHE A 93 5.12 6.33 7.53
N PRO A 94 4.47 6.21 8.70
CA PRO A 94 4.45 4.95 9.44
C PRO A 94 3.78 3.81 8.68
N ILE A 95 2.74 4.05 7.87
CA ILE A 95 2.07 3.01 7.06
C ILE A 95 3.02 2.46 5.99
N GLU A 96 3.67 3.33 5.24
CA GLU A 96 4.59 2.96 4.16
C GLU A 96 5.81 2.22 4.70
N PHE A 97 6.40 2.72 5.77
CA PHE A 97 7.59 2.12 6.38
C PHE A 97 7.28 0.77 7.03
N TYR A 98 6.11 0.63 7.66
CA TYR A 98 5.68 -0.66 8.17
C TYR A 98 5.50 -1.69 7.04
N GLN A 99 4.89 -1.29 5.92
CA GLN A 99 4.75 -2.17 4.76
C GLN A 99 6.11 -2.57 4.19
N MET A 100 7.06 -1.64 4.13
CA MET A 100 8.43 -1.91 3.70
C MET A 100 9.17 -2.83 4.69
N GLU A 101 9.04 -2.57 5.98
CA GLU A 101 9.67 -3.38 7.03
C GLU A 101 9.19 -4.83 7.00
N ARG A 102 7.90 -5.04 6.84
CA ARG A 102 7.28 -6.37 6.90
C ARG A 102 7.63 -7.26 5.71
N ALA A 103 7.70 -6.71 4.52
CA ALA A 103 7.93 -7.44 3.28
C ALA A 103 9.11 -6.82 2.52
N ARG A 104 10.34 -7.20 2.91
CA ARG A 104 11.57 -6.70 2.29
C ARG A 104 12.62 -7.77 2.08
N VAL A 105 13.45 -7.53 1.07
CA VAL A 105 14.69 -8.27 0.81
C VAL A 105 15.80 -7.25 0.56
N VAL A 106 16.83 -7.27 1.40
CA VAL A 106 18.02 -6.45 1.18
C VAL A 106 18.82 -7.05 0.03
N LEU A 107 18.88 -6.35 -1.08
CA LEU A 107 19.60 -6.77 -2.29
C LEU A 107 21.08 -6.34 -2.25
N TYR A 108 21.36 -5.22 -1.57
CA TYR A 108 22.72 -4.68 -1.42
C TYR A 108 22.82 -3.81 -0.16
N GLY A 109 23.98 -3.83 0.49
CA GLY A 109 24.32 -2.98 1.62
C GLY A 109 23.69 -3.43 2.94
N ARG A 110 23.49 -2.49 3.87
CA ARG A 110 22.91 -2.75 5.19
C ARG A 110 21.40 -2.56 5.17
N ASP A 111 20.69 -3.26 6.04
CA ASP A 111 19.24 -3.10 6.18
C ASP A 111 18.92 -1.75 6.85
N PRO A 112 18.20 -0.84 6.17
CA PRO A 112 17.87 0.46 6.77
C PRO A 112 16.82 0.34 7.88
N PHE A 113 16.00 -0.72 7.90
CA PHE A 113 14.92 -0.91 8.86
C PHE A 113 15.36 -1.54 10.19
N GLU A 114 16.63 -1.94 10.34
CA GLU A 114 17.14 -2.42 11.64
C GLU A 114 17.02 -1.37 12.76
N THR A 115 17.11 -0.08 12.42
CA THR A 115 17.11 1.03 13.37
C THR A 115 15.85 1.91 13.31
N VAL A 116 15.02 1.78 12.28
CA VAL A 116 13.75 2.50 12.15
C VAL A 116 12.78 1.97 13.21
N ARG A 117 12.06 2.86 13.88
CA ARG A 117 11.02 2.52 14.84
C ARG A 117 9.74 3.25 14.46
N ILE A 118 8.68 2.49 14.27
CA ILE A 118 7.36 3.00 13.95
C ILE A 118 6.55 2.96 15.23
N SER A 119 6.01 4.12 15.66
CA SER A 119 5.14 4.16 16.83
C SER A 119 3.69 3.88 16.44
N ASP A 120 2.96 3.18 17.33
CA ASP A 120 1.53 2.92 17.15
C ASP A 120 0.71 4.22 17.13
N GLU A 121 1.14 5.25 17.88
CA GLU A 121 0.51 6.56 17.88
C GLU A 121 0.55 7.19 16.49
N ASN A 122 1.73 7.24 15.86
CA ASN A 122 1.88 7.81 14.51
C ASN A 122 1.14 6.97 13.47
N LEU A 123 1.20 5.64 13.59
CA LEU A 123 0.46 4.72 12.73
C LEU A 123 -1.05 4.96 12.83
N ARG A 124 -1.60 5.14 14.06
CA ARG A 124 -3.00 5.46 14.28
C ARG A 124 -3.37 6.79 13.64
N HIS A 125 -2.59 7.84 13.88
CA HIS A 125 -2.86 9.16 13.34
C HIS A 125 -2.86 9.18 11.81
N GLN A 126 -1.87 8.56 11.16
CA GLN A 126 -1.83 8.48 9.70
C GLN A 126 -2.99 7.63 9.17
N THR A 127 -3.30 6.50 9.82
CA THR A 127 -4.41 5.63 9.41
C THR A 127 -5.75 6.38 9.47
N GLU A 128 -6.00 7.09 10.56
CA GLU A 128 -7.21 7.91 10.71
C GLU A 128 -7.29 9.00 9.64
N TYR A 129 -6.20 9.73 9.43
CA TYR A 129 -6.13 10.79 8.42
C TYR A 129 -6.44 10.27 7.01
N GLU A 130 -5.82 9.15 6.63
CA GLU A 130 -6.02 8.55 5.30
C GLU A 130 -7.45 8.02 5.14
N LEU A 131 -8.00 7.35 6.15
CA LEU A 131 -9.38 6.85 6.13
C LEU A 131 -10.39 7.99 6.01
N ARG A 132 -10.25 9.07 6.80
CA ARG A 132 -11.12 10.26 6.71
C ARG A 132 -10.98 10.96 5.36
N SER A 133 -9.77 11.07 4.83
CA SER A 133 -9.51 11.67 3.52
C SER A 133 -10.20 10.88 2.40
N LYS A 134 -10.12 9.54 2.44
CA LYS A 134 -10.81 8.66 1.49
C LYS A 134 -12.34 8.72 1.64
N LEU A 135 -12.84 8.81 2.86
CA LEU A 135 -14.29 8.99 3.10
C LEU A 135 -14.80 10.30 2.51
N ILE A 136 -14.08 11.41 2.68
CA ILE A 136 -14.43 12.71 2.08
C ILE A 136 -14.43 12.59 0.55
N GLN A 137 -13.44 11.93 -0.03
CA GLN A 137 -13.37 11.66 -1.47
C GLN A 137 -14.57 10.81 -1.94
N LEU A 138 -14.89 9.72 -1.22
CA LEU A 138 -16.01 8.85 -1.52
C LEU A 138 -17.34 9.62 -1.56
N ARG A 139 -17.60 10.47 -0.55
CA ARG A 139 -18.80 11.33 -0.50
C ARG A 139 -18.88 12.30 -1.68
N ARG A 140 -17.74 12.88 -2.07
CA ARG A 140 -17.70 13.78 -3.25
C ARG A 140 -17.99 13.04 -4.55
N LEU A 141 -17.43 11.85 -4.73
CA LEU A 141 -17.61 11.04 -5.93
C LEU A 141 -19.00 10.39 -6.01
N TYR A 142 -19.65 10.17 -4.86
CA TYR A 142 -21.04 9.69 -4.82
C TYR A 142 -22.01 10.63 -5.54
N ILE A 143 -21.84 11.95 -5.43
CA ILE A 143 -22.75 12.93 -6.02
C ILE A 143 -22.97 12.69 -7.52
N PRO A 144 -21.94 12.62 -8.38
CA PRO A 144 -22.15 12.28 -9.78
C PRO A 144 -22.44 10.78 -10.01
N ALA A 145 -21.88 9.87 -9.20
CA ALA A 145 -22.05 8.43 -9.38
C ALA A 145 -23.48 7.94 -9.11
N SER A 146 -24.23 8.63 -8.22
CA SER A 146 -25.63 8.32 -7.90
C SER A 146 -26.59 8.47 -9.10
N ALA A 147 -26.13 9.04 -10.22
CA ALA A 147 -26.93 9.18 -11.43
C ALA A 147 -27.16 7.84 -12.19
N SER A 148 -26.37 6.79 -11.90
CA SER A 148 -26.56 5.48 -12.53
C SER A 148 -26.04 4.33 -11.65
N VAL A 149 -26.71 3.21 -11.72
CA VAL A 149 -26.33 1.96 -11.00
C VAL A 149 -24.91 1.52 -11.36
N SER A 150 -24.51 1.60 -12.63
CA SER A 150 -23.16 1.21 -13.06
C SER A 150 -22.08 2.11 -12.45
N SER A 151 -22.29 3.42 -12.46
CA SER A 151 -21.32 4.37 -11.86
C SER A 151 -21.20 4.18 -10.35
N LEU A 152 -22.31 3.88 -9.67
CA LEU A 152 -22.31 3.65 -8.24
C LEU A 152 -21.62 2.33 -7.88
N ARG A 153 -21.85 1.27 -8.67
CA ARG A 153 -21.15 -0.01 -8.55
C ARG A 153 -19.62 0.19 -8.70
N ASP A 154 -19.22 0.89 -9.75
CA ASP A 154 -17.80 1.13 -10.04
C ASP A 154 -17.14 1.95 -8.91
N LEU A 155 -17.81 2.97 -8.40
CA LEU A 155 -17.36 3.76 -7.26
C LEU A 155 -17.15 2.90 -6.00
N MET A 156 -18.10 2.03 -5.66
CA MET A 156 -17.98 1.11 -4.52
C MET A 156 -16.79 0.17 -4.71
N SER A 157 -16.67 -0.44 -5.89
CA SER A 157 -15.62 -1.41 -6.21
C SER A 157 -14.21 -0.81 -6.13
N ASP A 158 -14.01 0.39 -6.68
CA ASP A 158 -12.73 1.08 -6.68
C ASP A 158 -12.37 1.60 -5.29
N SER A 159 -13.34 2.19 -4.59
CA SER A 159 -13.10 2.70 -3.24
C SER A 159 -12.81 1.58 -2.24
N LEU A 160 -13.51 0.43 -2.32
CA LEU A 160 -13.24 -0.71 -1.44
C LEU A 160 -11.80 -1.22 -1.58
N SER A 161 -11.26 -1.24 -2.81
CA SER A 161 -9.85 -1.61 -3.02
C SER A 161 -8.88 -0.68 -2.29
N SER A 162 -9.20 0.61 -2.21
CA SER A 162 -8.40 1.60 -1.48
C SER A 162 -8.57 1.48 0.03
N PHE A 163 -9.82 1.31 0.51
CA PHE A 163 -10.08 1.08 1.95
C PHE A 163 -9.47 -0.21 2.46
N ALA A 164 -9.50 -1.30 1.68
CA ALA A 164 -8.90 -2.57 2.05
C ALA A 164 -7.40 -2.43 2.36
N THR A 165 -6.69 -1.57 1.63
CA THR A 165 -5.28 -1.27 1.91
C THR A 165 -5.11 -0.56 3.26
N LEU A 166 -6.04 0.34 3.62
CA LEU A 166 -6.02 1.07 4.90
C LEU A 166 -6.56 0.25 6.08
N PHE A 167 -7.30 -0.84 5.84
CA PHE A 167 -7.73 -1.75 6.90
C PHE A 167 -6.58 -2.63 7.42
N ALA A 168 -5.51 -2.81 6.64
CA ALA A 168 -4.33 -3.51 7.12
C ALA A 168 -3.68 -2.82 8.35
N PRO A 169 -3.36 -1.52 8.33
CA PRO A 169 -2.88 -0.83 9.54
C PRO A 169 -3.89 -0.86 10.70
N VAL A 170 -5.20 -0.93 10.45
CA VAL A 170 -6.20 -1.10 11.53
C VAL A 170 -6.00 -2.44 12.26
N LEU A 171 -5.79 -3.54 11.53
CA LEU A 171 -5.49 -4.85 12.12
C LEU A 171 -4.21 -4.80 12.97
N MET A 172 -3.18 -4.12 12.44
CA MET A 172 -1.89 -3.97 13.14
C MET A 172 -2.00 -3.23 14.46
N LEU A 173 -2.75 -2.13 14.48
CA LEU A 173 -3.02 -1.36 15.70
C LEU A 173 -3.74 -2.18 16.78
N HIS A 174 -4.38 -3.28 16.40
CA HIS A 174 -4.98 -4.25 17.33
C HIS A 174 -4.09 -5.47 17.59
N GLY A 175 -2.83 -5.45 17.15
CA GLY A 175 -1.88 -6.54 17.33
C GLY A 175 -2.11 -7.76 16.43
N GLU A 176 -2.95 -7.62 15.39
CA GLU A 176 -3.20 -8.68 14.41
C GLU A 176 -2.29 -8.53 13.19
N GLU A 177 -1.81 -9.65 12.65
CA GLU A 177 -1.07 -9.66 11.41
C GLU A 177 -2.02 -9.60 10.22
N PRO A 178 -1.96 -8.55 9.36
CA PRO A 178 -2.86 -8.46 8.22
C PRO A 178 -2.58 -9.57 7.20
N PRO A 179 -3.64 -10.21 6.64
CA PRO A 179 -3.51 -11.11 5.51
C PRO A 179 -2.93 -10.41 4.26
N VAL A 180 -2.51 -11.21 3.26
CA VAL A 180 -1.98 -10.67 1.99
C VAL A 180 -3.11 -10.20 1.08
N LEU A 181 -4.19 -10.97 0.99
CA LEU A 181 -5.30 -10.70 0.08
C LEU A 181 -6.23 -9.62 0.64
N LYS A 182 -6.54 -8.59 -0.17
CA LYS A 182 -7.42 -7.48 0.22
C LYS A 182 -8.77 -7.93 0.77
N ARG A 183 -9.38 -8.96 0.17
CA ARG A 183 -10.65 -9.52 0.64
C ARG A 183 -10.53 -10.14 2.03
N GLU A 184 -9.42 -10.78 2.31
CA GLU A 184 -9.15 -11.36 3.63
C GLU A 184 -8.84 -10.28 4.68
N ILE A 185 -8.14 -9.20 4.30
CA ILE A 185 -7.94 -8.03 5.16
C ILE A 185 -9.30 -7.44 5.58
N VAL A 186 -10.20 -7.23 4.62
CA VAL A 186 -11.54 -6.69 4.91
C VAL A 186 -12.34 -7.63 5.81
N ARG A 187 -12.29 -8.95 5.57
CA ARG A 187 -12.94 -9.96 6.42
C ARG A 187 -12.38 -9.97 7.84
N ALA A 188 -11.07 -9.90 7.98
CA ALA A 188 -10.41 -9.86 9.28
C ALA A 188 -10.81 -8.58 10.04
N CYS A 189 -10.75 -7.42 9.40
CA CYS A 189 -11.16 -6.15 9.98
C CYS A 189 -12.65 -6.15 10.37
N ALA A 190 -13.53 -6.69 9.52
CA ALA A 190 -14.95 -6.78 9.83
C ALA A 190 -15.22 -7.66 11.06
N ARG A 191 -14.54 -8.81 11.20
CA ARG A 191 -14.64 -9.68 12.38
C ARG A 191 -14.12 -8.99 13.64
N LEU A 192 -12.95 -8.35 13.55
CA LEU A 192 -12.30 -7.69 14.66
C LEU A 192 -13.18 -6.57 15.24
N LEU A 193 -13.76 -5.74 14.39
CA LEU A 193 -14.56 -4.58 14.78
C LEU A 193 -16.07 -4.85 14.87
N GLY A 194 -16.53 -6.09 14.65
CA GLY A 194 -17.94 -6.45 14.67
C GLY A 194 -18.77 -5.72 13.61
N LEU A 195 -18.22 -5.54 12.40
CA LEU A 195 -18.89 -4.89 11.28
C LEU A 195 -19.79 -5.87 10.52
N ASP A 196 -20.72 -5.34 9.73
CA ASP A 196 -21.45 -6.14 8.76
C ASP A 196 -20.57 -6.45 7.54
N GLY A 197 -19.87 -7.58 7.60
CA GLY A 197 -19.00 -8.04 6.54
C GLY A 197 -19.74 -8.40 5.24
N ALA A 198 -21.04 -8.70 5.28
CA ALA A 198 -21.82 -9.08 4.09
C ALA A 198 -21.89 -7.93 3.08
N VAL A 199 -21.93 -6.69 3.55
CA VAL A 199 -21.91 -5.50 2.70
C VAL A 199 -20.63 -5.43 1.86
N PHE A 200 -19.48 -5.65 2.46
CA PHE A 200 -18.20 -5.65 1.73
C PHE A 200 -18.09 -6.84 0.77
N GLU A 201 -18.56 -8.02 1.19
CA GLU A 201 -18.58 -9.20 0.32
C GLU A 201 -19.42 -8.94 -0.93
N ARG A 202 -20.58 -8.31 -0.77
CA ARG A 202 -21.43 -7.96 -1.91
C ARG A 202 -20.73 -7.02 -2.90
N VAL A 203 -19.95 -6.05 -2.42
CA VAL A 203 -19.14 -5.17 -3.28
C VAL A 203 -18.05 -5.95 -4.03
N PHE A 204 -17.37 -6.91 -3.38
CA PHE A 204 -16.41 -7.79 -4.06
C PHE A 204 -17.07 -8.65 -5.14
N GLU A 205 -18.24 -9.24 -4.86
CA GLU A 205 -19.00 -10.02 -5.85
C GLU A 205 -19.40 -9.18 -7.06
N LEU A 206 -19.89 -7.95 -6.84
CA LEU A 206 -20.22 -7.03 -7.92
C LEU A 206 -19.02 -6.68 -8.79
N ARG A 207 -17.85 -6.49 -8.18
CA ARG A 207 -16.60 -6.25 -8.90
C ARG A 207 -16.21 -7.46 -9.76
N GLU A 208 -16.32 -8.67 -9.22
CA GLU A 208 -15.98 -9.92 -9.92
C GLU A 208 -16.95 -10.20 -11.08
N ALA A 209 -18.23 -9.91 -10.89
CA ALA A 209 -19.26 -10.11 -11.91
C ALA A 209 -19.26 -9.04 -13.01
N GLY A 210 -18.69 -7.85 -12.74
CA GLY A 210 -18.65 -6.75 -13.70
C GLY A 210 -20.02 -6.39 -14.25
N ASP A 211 -20.13 -6.27 -15.58
CA ASP A 211 -21.41 -5.92 -16.24
C ASP A 211 -22.48 -7.01 -16.20
N ALA A 212 -22.11 -8.24 -15.81
CA ALA A 212 -23.06 -9.31 -15.60
C ALA A 212 -23.81 -9.19 -14.26
N ALA A 213 -23.38 -8.29 -13.38
CA ALA A 213 -24.03 -8.06 -12.09
C ALA A 213 -25.40 -7.41 -12.28
N SER A 214 -26.44 -8.07 -11.83
CA SER A 214 -27.78 -7.49 -11.73
C SER A 214 -27.91 -6.76 -10.41
N LEU A 215 -28.16 -5.46 -10.47
CA LEU A 215 -28.43 -4.58 -9.33
C LEU A 215 -29.45 -3.53 -9.78
N ASP A 216 -30.57 -3.41 -9.07
CA ASP A 216 -31.51 -2.32 -9.32
C ASP A 216 -31.11 -1.04 -8.59
N GLU A 217 -31.78 0.09 -8.90
CA GLU A 217 -31.47 1.40 -8.33
C GLU A 217 -31.59 1.40 -6.80
N ARG A 218 -32.64 0.79 -6.27
CA ARG A 218 -32.89 0.75 -4.83
C ARG A 218 -31.85 -0.11 -4.11
N GLU A 219 -31.55 -1.28 -4.68
CA GLU A 219 -30.52 -2.17 -4.15
C GLU A 219 -29.13 -1.50 -4.14
N ALA A 220 -28.79 -0.73 -5.18
CA ALA A 220 -27.54 0.00 -5.28
C ALA A 220 -27.43 1.08 -4.19
N ASP A 221 -28.50 1.84 -3.96
CA ASP A 221 -28.54 2.87 -2.91
C ASP A 221 -28.49 2.28 -1.50
N GLU A 222 -29.24 1.18 -1.24
CA GLU A 222 -29.21 0.48 0.04
C GLU A 222 -27.83 -0.10 0.31
N LEU A 223 -27.18 -0.71 -0.69
CA LEU A 223 -25.82 -1.23 -0.58
C LEU A 223 -24.80 -0.14 -0.30
N PHE A 224 -24.87 0.99 -1.02
CA PHE A 224 -23.97 2.12 -0.80
C PHE A 224 -24.15 2.71 0.61
N ALA A 225 -25.39 2.87 1.06
CA ALA A 225 -25.68 3.35 2.42
C ALA A 225 -25.10 2.41 3.49
N GLY A 226 -25.25 1.10 3.31
CA GLY A 226 -24.62 0.11 4.18
C GLY A 226 -23.10 0.17 4.13
N TYR A 227 -22.53 0.28 2.93
CA TYR A 227 -21.09 0.35 2.71
C TYR A 227 -20.43 1.52 3.40
N ILE A 228 -20.96 2.74 3.18
CA ILE A 228 -20.40 3.96 3.80
C ILE A 228 -20.53 3.92 5.32
N ALA A 229 -21.64 3.39 5.86
CA ALA A 229 -21.84 3.25 7.29
C ALA A 229 -20.79 2.30 7.93
N GLN A 230 -20.42 1.19 7.25
CA GLN A 230 -19.36 0.31 7.77
C GLN A 230 -17.98 0.99 7.71
N VAL A 231 -17.67 1.76 6.66
CA VAL A 231 -16.41 2.54 6.58
C VAL A 231 -16.35 3.57 7.72
N GLU A 232 -17.45 4.28 8.01
CA GLU A 232 -17.52 5.23 9.11
C GLU A 232 -17.24 4.56 10.47
N ARG A 233 -17.79 3.37 10.70
CA ARG A 233 -17.51 2.58 11.92
C ARG A 233 -16.04 2.17 12.05
N VAL A 234 -15.35 1.87 10.94
CA VAL A 234 -13.90 1.63 10.99
C VAL A 234 -13.16 2.87 11.45
N ILE A 235 -13.53 4.04 10.92
CA ILE A 235 -12.91 5.32 11.30
C ILE A 235 -13.15 5.63 12.79
N GLU A 236 -14.37 5.44 13.26
CA GLU A 236 -14.72 5.62 14.68
C GLU A 236 -13.93 4.69 15.59
N ALA A 237 -13.72 3.43 15.16
CA ALA A 237 -12.92 2.49 15.92
C ALA A 237 -11.44 2.89 16.00
N VAL A 238 -10.86 3.43 14.92
CA VAL A 238 -9.47 3.92 14.91
C VAL A 238 -9.33 5.20 15.75
N ASP A 239 -10.31 6.12 15.68
CA ASP A 239 -10.33 7.35 16.47
C ASP A 239 -10.40 7.08 17.98
N ALA A 240 -11.18 6.07 18.36
CA ALA A 240 -11.37 5.65 19.75
C ALA A 240 -10.21 4.82 20.33
N LEU A 241 -9.23 4.41 19.51
CA LEU A 241 -8.09 3.63 19.99
C LEU A 241 -7.17 4.47 20.89
N GLU A 242 -7.05 4.03 22.16
CA GLU A 242 -5.99 4.50 23.05
C GLU A 242 -4.72 3.67 22.77
N VAL A 243 -3.73 4.27 22.15
CA VAL A 243 -2.42 3.64 21.94
C VAL A 243 -1.43 4.15 22.95
N SER A 244 -0.72 3.24 23.60
CA SER A 244 0.35 3.59 24.54
C SER A 244 1.53 4.10 23.72
N GLY A 245 1.97 5.34 23.99
CA GLY A 245 3.16 5.96 23.39
C GLY A 245 4.46 5.26 23.78
#